data_edb9641ba66beb7bb516e693c46a27a0
#
_entry.id   edb9641ba66beb7bb516e693c46a27a0
#
_cell.length_a   1.000
_cell.length_b   1.000
_cell.length_c   1.000
_cell.angle_alpha   90.00
_cell.angle_beta   90.00
_cell.angle_gamma   90.00
#
_symmetry.space_group_name_H-M   'P 1'
#
loop_
_entity.id
_entity.type
_entity.pdbx_description
1 polymer ?
#
loop_
_entity_poly.entity_id
_entity_poly.type
_entity_poly.pdbx_seq_one_letter_code
_entity_poly.pdbx_strand_id
1 'polypeptide(L)'
;MSIFYVIFILLTAYFSYRYDRIEEYDSHKQHRYWLMCGYLVCLTGFSYGLGGDKFVYMREFEAYPESLEEAADFIWIQFMLNGQMPLWTLVNAFAKVVFNSFYAVQLIQGAVVNIAVCYVISKYTHRYFLFMIVYFLSLQYFIFNTEIMREGFALAFVLVGMHGWLSGKRWLFFVTLPIGLLFHVSAAIALLFPLAFFKVSWKT
;
A
#
# COMPACT_ATOMS: atom_id res chain seq x y z
N MET A 1 -19.67 4.05 -9.53
CA MET A 1 -18.21 3.89 -9.37
C MET A 1 -17.40 4.29 -10.61
N SER A 2 -17.77 3.89 -11.83
CA SER A 2 -17.03 4.23 -13.06
C SER A 2 -16.76 5.73 -13.28
N ILE A 3 -17.73 6.61 -12.93
CA ILE A 3 -17.56 8.05 -13.11
C ILE A 3 -16.42 8.63 -12.26
N PHE A 4 -16.22 8.15 -11.02
CA PHE A 4 -15.13 8.63 -10.15
C PHE A 4 -13.75 8.24 -10.69
N TYR A 5 -13.60 7.06 -11.30
CA TYR A 5 -12.37 6.64 -11.97
C TYR A 5 -12.07 7.52 -13.19
N VAL A 6 -13.11 7.85 -14.00
CA VAL A 6 -12.96 8.75 -15.14
C VAL A 6 -12.55 10.15 -14.68
N ILE A 7 -13.21 10.69 -13.64
CA ILE A 7 -12.86 12.00 -13.08
C ILE A 7 -11.41 12.00 -12.59
N PHE A 8 -10.98 10.94 -11.90
CA PHE A 8 -9.59 10.82 -11.45
C PHE A 8 -8.60 10.87 -12.61
N ILE A 9 -8.84 10.12 -13.69
CA ILE A 9 -7.98 10.10 -14.87
C ILE A 9 -7.92 11.49 -15.51
N LEU A 10 -9.08 12.13 -15.72
CA LEU A 10 -9.14 13.44 -16.36
C LEU A 10 -8.45 14.53 -15.54
N LEU A 11 -8.67 14.57 -14.23
CA LEU A 11 -8.00 15.52 -13.34
C LEU A 11 -6.49 15.28 -13.29
N THR A 12 -6.07 14.02 -13.17
CA THR A 12 -4.64 13.68 -13.12
C THR A 12 -3.97 14.01 -14.47
N ALA A 13 -4.62 13.75 -15.61
CA ALA A 13 -4.13 14.11 -16.93
C ALA A 13 -4.02 15.64 -17.09
N TYR A 14 -5.01 16.40 -16.63
CA TYR A 14 -4.95 17.86 -16.61
C TYR A 14 -3.77 18.36 -15.77
N PHE A 15 -3.58 17.83 -14.57
CA PHE A 15 -2.46 18.21 -13.72
C PHE A 15 -1.10 17.77 -14.30
N SER A 16 -1.03 16.62 -14.97
CA SER A 16 0.15 16.18 -15.69
C SER A 16 0.52 17.18 -16.79
N TYR A 17 -0.45 17.56 -17.63
CA TYR A 17 -0.24 18.58 -18.67
C TYR A 17 0.23 19.92 -18.09
N ARG A 18 -0.36 20.34 -16.96
CA ARG A 18 -0.11 21.65 -16.35
C ARG A 18 1.20 21.71 -15.57
N TYR A 19 1.57 20.66 -14.85
CA TYR A 19 2.61 20.69 -13.83
C TYR A 19 3.81 19.76 -14.09
N ASP A 20 3.68 18.68 -14.86
CA ASP A 20 4.79 17.73 -15.05
C ASP A 20 5.92 18.27 -15.94
N ARG A 21 5.73 19.43 -16.58
CA ARG A 21 6.76 20.15 -17.30
C ARG A 21 7.65 21.02 -16.40
N ILE A 22 7.20 21.27 -15.17
CA ILE A 22 7.94 22.06 -14.17
C ILE A 22 8.88 21.10 -13.45
N GLU A 23 10.19 21.28 -13.67
CA GLU A 23 11.22 20.44 -13.07
C GLU A 23 11.61 20.95 -11.67
N GLU A 24 11.54 22.27 -11.47
CA GLU A 24 11.83 22.89 -10.19
C GLU A 24 10.77 22.59 -9.13
N TYR A 25 11.15 22.77 -7.88
CA TYR A 25 10.24 22.63 -6.75
C TYR A 25 9.10 23.64 -6.86
N ASP A 26 7.88 23.13 -6.92
CA ASP A 26 6.65 23.92 -6.90
C ASP A 26 5.72 23.39 -5.81
N SER A 27 5.45 24.21 -4.80
CA SER A 27 4.59 23.86 -3.68
C SER A 27 3.14 23.56 -4.11
N HIS A 28 2.63 24.29 -5.11
CA HIS A 28 1.29 24.04 -5.66
C HIS A 28 1.21 22.68 -6.38
N LYS A 29 2.25 22.32 -7.13
CA LYS A 29 2.40 21.00 -7.75
C LYS A 29 2.37 19.90 -6.69
N GLN A 30 3.16 20.04 -5.63
CA GLN A 30 3.19 19.05 -4.54
C GLN A 30 1.85 18.93 -3.82
N HIS A 31 1.23 20.06 -3.49
CA HIS A 31 -0.08 20.04 -2.82
C HIS A 31 -1.13 19.32 -3.68
N ARG A 32 -1.20 19.62 -4.98
CA ARG A 32 -2.13 18.97 -5.93
C ARG A 32 -1.84 17.46 -6.04
N TYR A 33 -0.56 17.08 -6.07
CA TYR A 33 -0.16 15.70 -6.12
C TYR A 33 -0.66 14.89 -4.91
N TRP A 34 -0.45 15.41 -3.70
CA TRP A 34 -0.92 14.74 -2.48
C TRP A 34 -2.44 14.74 -2.36
N LEU A 35 -3.11 15.75 -2.88
CA LEU A 35 -4.57 15.75 -2.97
C LEU A 35 -5.07 14.62 -3.89
N MET A 36 -4.42 14.41 -5.03
CA MET A 36 -4.74 13.29 -5.92
C MET A 36 -4.38 11.93 -5.31
N CYS A 37 -3.32 11.85 -4.50
CA CYS A 37 -3.04 10.66 -3.68
C CYS A 37 -4.19 10.37 -2.70
N GLY A 38 -4.69 11.38 -2.01
CA GLY A 38 -5.88 11.26 -1.14
C GLY A 38 -7.12 10.78 -1.92
N TYR A 39 -7.29 11.24 -3.17
CA TYR A 39 -8.36 10.74 -4.02
C TYR A 39 -8.20 9.24 -4.34
N LEU A 40 -6.97 8.76 -4.64
CA LEU A 40 -6.69 7.33 -4.79
C LEU A 40 -7.04 6.52 -3.54
N VAL A 41 -6.70 7.04 -2.37
CA VAL A 41 -7.07 6.41 -1.08
C VAL A 41 -8.58 6.26 -0.97
N CYS A 42 -9.34 7.31 -1.28
CA CYS A 42 -10.80 7.26 -1.27
C CYS A 42 -11.36 6.27 -2.30
N LEU A 43 -10.82 6.25 -3.53
CA LEU A 43 -11.23 5.30 -4.56
C LEU A 43 -11.03 3.85 -4.11
N THR A 44 -9.90 3.56 -3.47
CA THR A 44 -9.62 2.24 -2.90
C THR A 44 -10.53 1.92 -1.72
N GLY A 45 -10.62 2.84 -0.76
CA GLY A 45 -11.33 2.64 0.50
C GLY A 45 -12.83 2.46 0.33
N PHE A 46 -13.44 3.17 -0.61
CA PHE A 46 -14.88 3.08 -0.89
C PHE A 46 -15.21 2.18 -2.08
N SER A 47 -14.24 1.41 -2.59
CA SER A 47 -14.51 0.45 -3.65
C SER A 47 -15.36 -0.72 -3.11
N TYR A 48 -16.51 -1.00 -3.73
CA TYR A 48 -17.36 -2.14 -3.39
C TYR A 48 -17.39 -3.13 -4.55
N GLY A 49 -17.28 -4.42 -4.23
CA GLY A 49 -17.45 -5.49 -5.21
C GLY A 49 -16.38 -5.58 -6.30
N LEU A 50 -15.22 -4.95 -6.09
CA LEU A 50 -14.05 -5.09 -6.97
C LEU A 50 -13.10 -6.12 -6.34
N GLY A 51 -12.76 -7.16 -7.11
CA GLY A 51 -11.86 -8.22 -6.69
C GLY A 51 -12.55 -9.42 -6.05
N GLY A 52 -12.14 -10.64 -6.44
CA GLY A 52 -12.72 -11.89 -5.94
C GLY A 52 -12.41 -12.15 -4.47
N ASP A 53 -11.16 -11.94 -4.06
CA ASP A 53 -10.72 -12.18 -2.68
C ASP A 53 -11.31 -11.18 -1.68
N LYS A 54 -11.74 -10.00 -2.14
CA LYS A 54 -12.37 -9.01 -1.29
C LYS A 54 -13.61 -9.50 -0.58
N PHE A 55 -14.44 -10.30 -1.25
CA PHE A 55 -15.61 -10.92 -0.63
C PHE A 55 -15.23 -11.94 0.44
N VAL A 56 -14.10 -12.62 0.27
CA VAL A 56 -13.55 -13.54 1.28
C VAL A 56 -13.13 -12.74 2.51
N TYR A 57 -12.38 -11.67 2.33
CA TYR A 57 -11.97 -10.80 3.45
C TYR A 57 -13.14 -10.13 4.17
N MET A 58 -14.18 -9.71 3.44
CA MET A 58 -15.39 -9.16 4.05
C MET A 58 -16.08 -10.20 4.93
N ARG A 59 -16.20 -11.44 4.46
CA ARG A 59 -16.81 -12.54 5.23
C ARG A 59 -15.95 -12.92 6.43
N GLU A 60 -14.62 -12.96 6.27
CA GLU A 60 -13.70 -13.20 7.38
C GLU A 60 -13.82 -12.10 8.45
N PHE A 61 -13.97 -10.83 8.01
CA PHE A 61 -14.13 -9.68 8.90
C PHE A 61 -15.35 -9.79 9.83
N GLU A 62 -16.44 -10.40 9.37
CA GLU A 62 -17.62 -10.61 10.22
C GLU A 62 -17.34 -11.52 11.43
N ALA A 63 -16.36 -12.43 11.32
CA ALA A 63 -15.96 -13.32 12.40
C ALA A 63 -15.00 -12.69 13.43
N TYR A 64 -14.54 -11.45 13.20
CA TYR A 64 -13.66 -10.76 14.15
C TYR A 64 -14.42 -10.29 15.40
N PRO A 65 -13.80 -10.36 16.59
CA PRO A 65 -14.41 -9.93 17.84
C PRO A 65 -14.67 -8.43 17.87
N GLU A 66 -15.72 -8.04 18.60
CA GLU A 66 -16.13 -6.64 18.74
C GLU A 66 -15.52 -5.98 20.00
N SER A 67 -14.80 -6.71 20.84
CA SER A 67 -14.14 -6.20 22.04
C SER A 67 -12.61 -6.28 21.94
N LEU A 68 -11.90 -5.37 22.63
CA LEU A 68 -10.43 -5.37 22.66
C LEU A 68 -9.87 -6.56 23.45
N GLU A 69 -10.59 -7.01 24.47
CA GLU A 69 -10.15 -8.15 25.30
C GLU A 69 -10.10 -9.44 24.48
N GLU A 70 -11.15 -9.70 23.71
CA GLU A 70 -11.22 -10.87 22.84
C GLU A 70 -10.30 -10.74 21.61
N ALA A 71 -10.04 -9.51 21.15
CA ALA A 71 -9.20 -9.27 19.98
C ALA A 71 -7.75 -9.74 20.19
N ALA A 72 -7.18 -9.58 21.37
CA ALA A 72 -5.81 -10.00 21.67
C ALA A 72 -5.65 -11.52 21.57
N ASP A 73 -6.55 -12.27 22.19
CA ASP A 73 -6.57 -13.74 22.14
C ASP A 73 -6.87 -14.24 20.74
N PHE A 74 -7.79 -13.56 20.02
CA PHE A 74 -8.13 -13.90 18.65
C PHE A 74 -6.92 -13.75 17.71
N ILE A 75 -6.15 -12.65 17.82
CA ILE A 75 -4.93 -12.46 17.01
C ILE A 75 -3.94 -13.58 17.23
N TRP A 76 -3.73 -13.98 18.50
CA TRP A 76 -2.83 -15.06 18.83
C TRP A 76 -3.31 -16.42 18.28
N ILE A 77 -4.59 -16.73 18.43
CA ILE A 77 -5.21 -17.94 17.91
C ILE A 77 -5.11 -18.00 16.38
N GLN A 78 -5.44 -16.91 15.68
CA GLN A 78 -5.36 -16.83 14.22
C GLN A 78 -3.93 -17.03 13.72
N PHE A 79 -2.95 -16.47 14.40
CA PHE A 79 -1.55 -16.67 14.05
C PHE A 79 -1.10 -18.11 14.24
N MET A 80 -1.38 -18.70 15.38
CA MET A 80 -0.89 -20.04 15.76
C MET A 80 -1.61 -21.17 15.04
N LEU A 81 -2.93 -21.08 14.85
CA LEU A 81 -3.74 -22.18 14.31
C LEU A 81 -4.00 -22.03 12.80
N ASN A 82 -4.21 -20.81 12.32
CA ASN A 82 -4.60 -20.56 10.93
C ASN A 82 -3.46 -19.95 10.08
N GLY A 83 -2.30 -19.66 10.68
CA GLY A 83 -1.15 -19.07 9.99
C GLY A 83 -1.43 -17.66 9.44
N GLN A 84 -2.46 -16.97 9.98
CA GLN A 84 -2.73 -15.60 9.58
C GLN A 84 -1.70 -14.64 10.15
N MET A 85 -1.20 -13.74 9.33
CA MET A 85 -0.16 -12.80 9.74
C MET A 85 -0.69 -11.78 10.77
N PRO A 86 0.04 -11.55 11.88
CA PRO A 86 -0.51 -10.85 13.05
C PRO A 86 -0.89 -9.39 12.79
N LEU A 87 -0.15 -8.65 11.95
CA LEU A 87 -0.51 -7.25 11.64
C LEU A 87 -1.75 -7.15 10.74
N TRP A 88 -1.97 -8.11 9.85
CA TRP A 88 -3.22 -8.17 9.09
C TRP A 88 -4.41 -8.37 10.03
N THR A 89 -4.29 -9.34 10.94
CA THR A 89 -5.33 -9.62 11.94
C THR A 89 -5.57 -8.42 12.86
N LEU A 90 -4.49 -7.74 13.29
CA LEU A 90 -4.57 -6.54 14.11
C LEU A 90 -5.33 -5.40 13.42
N VAL A 91 -5.06 -5.13 12.14
CA VAL A 91 -5.77 -4.07 11.38
C VAL A 91 -7.26 -4.39 11.28
N ASN A 92 -7.62 -5.64 11.00
CA ASN A 92 -9.02 -6.06 10.95
C ASN A 92 -9.70 -5.96 12.33
N ALA A 93 -9.06 -6.46 13.39
CA ALA A 93 -9.57 -6.37 14.75
C ALA A 93 -9.77 -4.90 15.19
N PHE A 94 -8.79 -4.04 14.91
CA PHE A 94 -8.90 -2.60 15.17
C PHE A 94 -10.10 -1.98 14.43
N ALA A 95 -10.22 -2.27 13.13
CA ALA A 95 -11.33 -1.76 12.34
C ALA A 95 -12.69 -2.29 12.81
N LYS A 96 -12.76 -3.55 13.26
CA LYS A 96 -13.97 -4.16 13.81
C LYS A 96 -14.38 -3.48 15.12
N VAL A 97 -13.45 -3.38 16.07
CA VAL A 97 -13.72 -2.81 17.41
C VAL A 97 -14.08 -1.33 17.33
N VAL A 98 -13.35 -0.53 16.51
CA VAL A 98 -13.52 0.94 16.51
C VAL A 98 -14.62 1.41 15.57
N PHE A 99 -14.73 0.79 14.40
CA PHE A 99 -15.63 1.26 13.34
C PHE A 99 -16.75 0.28 12.98
N ASN A 100 -16.62 -0.98 13.38
CA ASN A 100 -17.47 -2.10 12.96
C ASN A 100 -17.75 -2.08 11.44
N SER A 101 -16.72 -1.81 10.64
CA SER A 101 -16.86 -1.62 9.20
C SER A 101 -15.64 -2.07 8.44
N PHE A 102 -15.82 -2.96 7.48
CA PHE A 102 -14.78 -3.39 6.57
C PHE A 102 -14.24 -2.25 5.68
N TYR A 103 -15.04 -1.20 5.44
CA TYR A 103 -14.54 0.00 4.74
C TYR A 103 -13.38 0.68 5.47
N ALA A 104 -13.31 0.57 6.80
CA ALA A 104 -12.18 1.07 7.57
C ALA A 104 -10.89 0.30 7.23
N VAL A 105 -10.96 -1.03 7.10
CA VAL A 105 -9.83 -1.86 6.64
C VAL A 105 -9.36 -1.41 5.25
N GLN A 106 -10.30 -1.20 4.33
CA GLN A 106 -10.00 -0.77 2.96
C GLN A 106 -9.38 0.64 2.91
N LEU A 107 -9.87 1.57 3.73
CA LEU A 107 -9.31 2.92 3.84
C LEU A 107 -7.88 2.89 4.39
N ILE A 108 -7.64 2.12 5.45
CA ILE A 108 -6.30 1.95 6.03
C ILE A 108 -5.36 1.34 4.99
N GLN A 109 -5.81 0.28 4.31
CA GLN A 109 -5.02 -0.39 3.27
C GLN A 109 -4.75 0.56 2.09
N GLY A 110 -5.79 1.22 1.58
CA GLY A 110 -5.64 2.20 0.51
C GLY A 110 -4.70 3.35 0.88
N ALA A 111 -4.75 3.83 2.13
CA ALA A 111 -3.84 4.85 2.62
C ALA A 111 -2.39 4.34 2.62
N VAL A 112 -2.12 3.19 3.24
CA VAL A 112 -0.76 2.64 3.34
C VAL A 112 -0.17 2.37 1.96
N VAL A 113 -0.90 1.69 1.08
CA VAL A 113 -0.39 1.31 -0.25
C VAL A 113 -0.22 2.53 -1.15
N ASN A 114 -1.25 3.36 -1.31
CA ASN A 114 -1.17 4.46 -2.26
C ASN A 114 -0.25 5.59 -1.79
N ILE A 115 -0.16 5.86 -0.47
CA ILE A 115 0.80 6.83 0.05
C ILE A 115 2.23 6.33 -0.16
N ALA A 116 2.52 5.05 0.09
CA ALA A 116 3.86 4.49 -0.14
C ALA A 116 4.27 4.59 -1.62
N VAL A 117 3.38 4.22 -2.54
CA VAL A 117 3.65 4.32 -3.99
C VAL A 117 3.84 5.77 -4.42
N CYS A 118 2.92 6.68 -4.03
CA CYS A 118 3.02 8.09 -4.36
C CYS A 118 4.28 8.73 -3.76
N TYR A 119 4.64 8.36 -2.53
CA TYR A 119 5.87 8.80 -1.91
C TYR A 119 7.10 8.40 -2.74
N VAL A 120 7.18 7.14 -3.16
CA VAL A 120 8.31 6.66 -3.97
C VAL A 120 8.33 7.32 -5.35
N ILE A 121 7.20 7.45 -6.03
CA ILE A 121 7.10 8.19 -7.29
C ILE A 121 7.69 9.60 -7.12
N SER A 122 7.32 10.32 -6.06
CA SER A 122 7.79 11.68 -5.80
C SER A 122 9.30 11.79 -5.57
N LYS A 123 10.00 10.68 -5.27
CA LYS A 123 11.47 10.65 -5.05
C LYS A 123 12.26 10.35 -6.32
N TYR A 124 11.65 9.72 -7.32
CA TYR A 124 12.39 9.23 -8.49
C TYR A 124 12.04 9.95 -9.79
N THR A 125 11.02 10.79 -9.81
CA THR A 125 10.65 11.55 -11.00
C THR A 125 10.05 12.90 -10.64
N HIS A 126 10.20 13.87 -11.54
CA HIS A 126 9.46 15.14 -11.48
C HIS A 126 8.09 15.06 -12.18
N ARG A 127 7.83 13.98 -12.95
CA ARG A 127 6.56 13.77 -13.68
C ARG A 127 5.56 13.02 -12.81
N TYR A 128 5.18 13.61 -11.67
CA TYR A 128 4.39 12.94 -10.63
C TYR A 128 3.05 12.42 -11.13
N PHE A 129 2.31 13.26 -11.87
CA PHE A 129 0.96 12.92 -12.29
C PHE A 129 0.95 11.88 -13.41
N LEU A 130 1.89 11.95 -14.34
CA LEU A 130 2.05 10.93 -15.38
C LEU A 130 2.27 9.55 -14.77
N PHE A 131 3.21 9.45 -13.82
CA PHE A 131 3.48 8.17 -13.17
C PHE A 131 2.33 7.70 -12.27
N MET A 132 1.56 8.62 -11.68
CA MET A 132 0.34 8.29 -10.96
C MET A 132 -0.73 7.70 -11.90
N ILE A 133 -0.90 8.23 -13.12
CA ILE A 133 -1.79 7.63 -14.14
C ILE A 133 -1.30 6.25 -14.54
N VAL A 134 0.00 6.09 -14.82
CA VAL A 134 0.59 4.80 -15.17
C VAL A 134 0.36 3.78 -14.06
N TYR A 135 0.58 4.16 -12.81
CA TYR A 135 0.30 3.30 -11.66
C TYR A 135 -1.19 2.93 -11.59
N PHE A 136 -2.08 3.91 -11.66
CA PHE A 136 -3.53 3.68 -11.59
C PHE A 136 -4.05 2.77 -12.71
N LEU A 137 -3.55 2.93 -13.94
CA LEU A 137 -3.93 2.09 -15.08
C LEU A 137 -3.22 0.74 -15.10
N SER A 138 -2.23 0.54 -14.23
CA SER A 138 -1.52 -0.73 -14.15
C SER A 138 -2.35 -1.81 -13.48
N LEU A 139 -2.12 -3.06 -13.87
CA LEU A 139 -2.73 -4.22 -13.22
C LEU A 139 -2.37 -4.28 -11.73
N GLN A 140 -1.17 -3.83 -11.35
CA GLN A 140 -0.70 -3.82 -9.97
C GLN A 140 -1.59 -2.96 -9.06
N TYR A 141 -2.10 -1.79 -9.54
CA TYR A 141 -3.02 -1.00 -8.74
C TYR A 141 -4.25 -1.82 -8.33
N PHE A 142 -4.88 -2.49 -9.29
CA PHE A 142 -6.07 -3.29 -9.00
C PHE A 142 -5.73 -4.50 -8.13
N ILE A 143 -4.71 -5.27 -8.48
CA ILE A 143 -4.33 -6.47 -7.72
C ILE A 143 -4.06 -6.13 -6.25
N PHE A 144 -3.17 -5.18 -5.96
CA PHE A 144 -2.75 -4.88 -4.58
C PHE A 144 -3.77 -4.08 -3.78
N ASN A 145 -4.68 -3.37 -4.44
CA ASN A 145 -5.71 -2.60 -3.74
C ASN A 145 -7.06 -3.34 -3.62
N THR A 146 -7.31 -4.38 -4.42
CA THR A 146 -8.63 -5.02 -4.44
C THR A 146 -8.62 -6.54 -4.27
N GLU A 147 -7.59 -7.24 -4.74
CA GLU A 147 -7.50 -8.69 -4.69
C GLU A 147 -6.67 -9.15 -3.50
N ILE A 148 -5.38 -8.93 -3.53
CA ILE A 148 -4.43 -9.45 -2.54
C ILE A 148 -4.04 -8.38 -1.52
N MET A 149 -5.02 -7.92 -0.74
CA MET A 149 -4.87 -6.78 0.18
C MET A 149 -3.73 -6.96 1.20
N ARG A 150 -3.52 -8.16 1.72
CA ARG A 150 -2.43 -8.49 2.66
C ARG A 150 -1.05 -8.27 2.04
N GLU A 151 -0.87 -8.74 0.81
CA GLU A 151 0.38 -8.54 0.06
C GLU A 151 0.57 -7.07 -0.31
N GLY A 152 -0.52 -6.34 -0.60
CA GLY A 152 -0.47 -4.90 -0.83
C GLY A 152 0.15 -4.15 0.34
N PHE A 153 -0.25 -4.45 1.58
CA PHE A 153 0.39 -3.91 2.77
C PHE A 153 1.88 -4.25 2.83
N ALA A 154 2.21 -5.55 2.68
CA ALA A 154 3.60 -6.02 2.73
C ALA A 154 4.48 -5.31 1.71
N LEU A 155 3.99 -5.19 0.47
CA LEU A 155 4.69 -4.52 -0.63
C LEU A 155 4.91 -3.02 -0.35
N ALA A 156 3.95 -2.33 0.27
CA ALA A 156 4.09 -0.92 0.62
C ALA A 156 5.29 -0.69 1.55
N PHE A 157 5.44 -1.52 2.59
CA PHE A 157 6.59 -1.45 3.50
C PHE A 157 7.90 -1.83 2.82
N VAL A 158 7.90 -2.88 1.99
CA VAL A 158 9.06 -3.27 1.19
C VAL A 158 9.51 -2.12 0.29
N LEU A 159 8.57 -1.46 -0.39
CA LEU A 159 8.86 -0.36 -1.32
C LEU A 159 9.53 0.82 -0.61
N VAL A 160 9.03 1.21 0.57
CA VAL A 160 9.63 2.25 1.40
C VAL A 160 11.02 1.83 1.90
N GLY A 161 11.19 0.58 2.29
CA GLY A 161 12.48 0.03 2.69
C GLY A 161 13.52 0.04 1.57
N MET A 162 13.13 -0.40 0.37
CA MET A 162 14.00 -0.37 -0.82
C MET A 162 14.41 1.06 -1.16
N HIS A 163 13.47 2.03 -1.10
CA HIS A 163 13.80 3.44 -1.26
C HIS A 163 14.80 3.90 -0.19
N GLY A 164 14.60 3.53 1.06
CA GLY A 164 15.53 3.83 2.16
C GLY A 164 16.93 3.30 1.89
N TRP A 165 17.04 2.05 1.43
CA TRP A 165 18.31 1.44 1.05
C TRP A 165 19.03 2.22 -0.05
N LEU A 166 18.32 2.54 -1.15
CA LEU A 166 18.86 3.29 -2.29
C LEU A 166 19.26 4.72 -1.91
N SER A 167 18.57 5.32 -0.94
CA SER A 167 18.84 6.67 -0.42
C SER A 167 19.95 6.70 0.66
N GLY A 168 20.64 5.59 0.92
CA GLY A 168 21.67 5.46 1.94
C GLY A 168 21.17 5.27 3.37
N LYS A 169 19.86 5.31 3.59
CA LYS A 169 19.21 5.09 4.89
C LYS A 169 18.87 3.60 5.09
N ARG A 170 19.89 2.75 5.06
CA ARG A 170 19.73 1.28 5.10
C ARG A 170 18.92 0.76 6.28
N TRP A 171 18.96 1.47 7.41
CA TRP A 171 18.19 1.10 8.60
C TRP A 171 16.68 1.03 8.33
N LEU A 172 16.15 1.89 7.41
CA LEU A 172 14.73 1.85 7.03
C LEU A 172 14.34 0.49 6.44
N PHE A 173 15.22 -0.11 5.63
CA PHE A 173 14.97 -1.44 5.07
C PHE A 173 14.83 -2.49 6.18
N PHE A 174 15.74 -2.45 7.17
CA PHE A 174 15.71 -3.42 8.27
C PHE A 174 14.54 -3.21 9.26
N VAL A 175 13.94 -2.03 9.27
CA VAL A 175 12.72 -1.76 10.07
C VAL A 175 11.46 -2.12 9.28
N THR A 176 11.36 -1.71 8.01
CA THR A 176 10.13 -1.89 7.23
C THR A 176 9.94 -3.32 6.74
N LEU A 177 11.02 -4.05 6.48
CA LEU A 177 10.94 -5.43 6.03
C LEU A 177 10.27 -6.37 7.05
N PRO A 178 10.66 -6.38 8.34
CA PRO A 178 9.93 -7.14 9.37
C PRO A 178 8.46 -6.75 9.47
N ILE A 179 8.13 -5.46 9.37
CA ILE A 179 6.73 -5.00 9.36
C ILE A 179 5.99 -5.60 8.16
N GLY A 180 6.58 -5.57 6.98
CA GLY A 180 6.02 -6.19 5.78
C GLY A 180 5.79 -7.70 5.96
N LEU A 181 6.75 -8.42 6.57
CA LEU A 181 6.63 -9.85 6.87
C LEU A 181 5.47 -10.15 7.84
N LEU A 182 5.20 -9.27 8.79
CA LEU A 182 4.07 -9.40 9.70
C LEU A 182 2.70 -9.15 9.04
N PHE A 183 2.67 -8.60 7.81
CA PHE A 183 1.48 -8.55 6.98
C PHE A 183 1.38 -9.73 6.02
N HIS A 184 2.48 -10.11 5.36
CA HIS A 184 2.49 -11.24 4.45
C HIS A 184 3.91 -11.78 4.20
N VAL A 185 4.02 -13.11 4.16
CA VAL A 185 5.32 -13.81 3.99
C VAL A 185 6.02 -13.48 2.66
N SER A 186 5.29 -13.06 1.62
CA SER A 186 5.87 -12.68 0.33
C SER A 186 6.90 -11.54 0.43
N ALA A 187 6.82 -10.70 1.49
CA ALA A 187 7.83 -9.68 1.76
C ALA A 187 9.25 -10.27 1.91
N ALA A 188 9.38 -11.56 2.26
CA ALA A 188 10.68 -12.23 2.40
C ALA A 188 11.53 -12.18 1.13
N ILE A 189 10.90 -12.11 -0.06
CA ILE A 189 11.63 -12.00 -1.33
C ILE A 189 12.52 -10.76 -1.37
N ALA A 190 12.14 -9.70 -0.64
CA ALA A 190 12.93 -8.48 -0.56
C ALA A 190 14.29 -8.66 0.15
N LEU A 191 14.48 -9.76 0.91
CA LEU A 191 15.80 -10.12 1.47
C LEU A 191 16.86 -10.31 0.37
N LEU A 192 16.44 -10.64 -0.85
CA LEU A 192 17.35 -10.77 -1.99
C LEU A 192 17.80 -9.42 -2.55
N PHE A 193 17.06 -8.32 -2.24
CA PHE A 193 17.36 -7.01 -2.78
C PHE A 193 18.77 -6.49 -2.46
N PRO A 194 19.29 -6.59 -1.22
CA PRO A 194 20.67 -6.19 -0.91
C PRO A 194 21.73 -6.95 -1.72
N LEU A 195 21.45 -8.21 -2.10
CA LEU A 195 22.40 -9.02 -2.86
C LEU A 195 22.73 -8.42 -4.23
N ALA A 196 21.79 -7.70 -4.84
CA ALA A 196 22.01 -7.01 -6.13
C ALA A 196 23.10 -5.94 -6.06
N PHE A 197 23.49 -5.49 -4.85
CA PHE A 197 24.53 -4.47 -4.65
C PHE A 197 25.88 -5.04 -4.19
N PHE A 198 25.98 -6.35 -3.99
CA PHE A 198 27.28 -6.98 -3.74
C PHE A 198 28.11 -7.04 -5.04
N LYS A 199 29.26 -6.38 -5.01
CA LYS A 199 30.24 -6.53 -6.08
C LYS A 199 30.87 -7.92 -5.96
N VAL A 200 30.51 -8.85 -6.85
CA VAL A 200 31.21 -10.12 -6.99
C VAL A 200 32.55 -9.83 -7.68
N SER A 201 33.64 -9.81 -6.91
CA SER A 201 35.00 -9.75 -7.47
C SER A 201 35.41 -11.16 -7.87
N TRP A 202 35.31 -11.48 -9.15
CA TRP A 202 35.95 -12.66 -9.69
C TRP A 202 37.46 -12.34 -9.75
N LYS A 203 38.21 -12.81 -8.76
CA LYS A 203 39.67 -12.88 -8.90
C LYS A 203 39.96 -14.02 -9.89
N THR A 204 40.20 -13.67 -11.14
CA THR A 204 40.87 -14.54 -12.13
C THR A 204 42.33 -14.68 -11.76
#